data_a1e1e2d25276f22010d85b4d28519f06
#
_entry.id   a1e1e2d25276f22010d85b4d28519f06
#
_cell.length_a   1.000
_cell.length_b   1.000
_cell.length_c   1.000
_cell.angle_alpha   90.00
_cell.angle_beta   90.00
_cell.angle_gamma   90.00
#
_symmetry.space_group_name_H-M   'P 1'
#
loop_
_entity.id
_entity.type
_entity.pdbx_description
1 polymer ?
#
loop_
_entity_poly.entity_id
_entity_poly.type
_entity_poly.pdbx_seq_one_letter_code
_entity_poly.pdbx_strand_id
1 'polypeptide(L)'
;MAYSSDADLLKLIPDILGLGIESFVLEHPKAEADLQRELRIKWWPRKNIAGEMDTTKLTPAQFTMASAYLVLWRYALPQLTNWVDGDRFGNMIDFYKARYGEELEAVLSDGVDYDEDGDGAVD
;
A
#
# COMPACT_ATOMS: atom_id res chain seq x y z
N MET A 1 1.49 -11.31 6.39
CA MET A 1 0.10 -10.84 6.34
C MET A 1 0.03 -9.54 5.55
N ALA A 2 -0.79 -9.48 4.54
CA ALA A 2 -0.90 -8.29 3.70
C ALA A 2 -1.67 -7.17 4.41
N TYR A 3 -1.38 -5.92 4.07
CA TYR A 3 -2.06 -4.75 4.64
C TYR A 3 -3.41 -4.47 3.99
N SER A 4 -3.64 -5.02 2.80
CA SER A 4 -4.90 -4.85 2.05
C SER A 4 -5.38 -6.19 1.52
N SER A 5 -6.62 -6.21 1.00
CA SER A 5 -7.23 -7.38 0.39
C SER A 5 -8.03 -6.98 -0.84
N ASP A 6 -8.50 -7.97 -1.60
CA ASP A 6 -9.36 -7.71 -2.76
C ASP A 6 -10.64 -6.94 -2.36
N ALA A 7 -11.16 -7.18 -1.15
CA ALA A 7 -12.31 -6.43 -0.64
C ALA A 7 -12.02 -4.93 -0.56
N ASP A 8 -10.80 -4.55 -0.23
CA ASP A 8 -10.40 -3.14 -0.19
C ASP A 8 -10.36 -2.54 -1.58
N LEU A 9 -9.92 -3.31 -2.60
CA LEU A 9 -9.93 -2.87 -3.98
C LEU A 9 -11.34 -2.66 -4.50
N LEU A 10 -12.28 -3.53 -4.11
CA LEU A 10 -13.69 -3.44 -4.52
C LEU A 10 -14.36 -2.18 -3.96
N LYS A 11 -13.90 -1.66 -2.84
CA LYS A 11 -14.41 -0.39 -2.30
C LYS A 11 -14.01 0.80 -3.16
N LEU A 12 -12.88 0.71 -3.87
CA LEU A 12 -12.36 1.77 -4.73
C LEU A 12 -12.86 1.61 -6.17
N ILE A 13 -12.84 0.38 -6.68
CA ILE A 13 -13.29 0.05 -8.05
C ILE A 13 -14.17 -1.19 -7.95
N PRO A 14 -15.51 -1.04 -7.86
CA PRO A 14 -16.41 -2.16 -7.61
C PRO A 14 -16.35 -3.29 -8.61
N ASP A 15 -15.95 -3.04 -9.87
CA ASP A 15 -15.87 -4.06 -10.92
C ASP A 15 -14.44 -4.52 -11.21
N ILE A 16 -13.46 -4.20 -10.34
CA ILE A 16 -12.04 -4.50 -10.62
C ILE A 16 -11.79 -5.99 -10.87
N LEU A 17 -12.49 -6.87 -10.19
CA LEU A 17 -12.33 -8.32 -10.36
C LEU A 17 -13.11 -8.88 -11.56
N GLY A 18 -13.85 -8.05 -12.26
CA GLY A 18 -14.60 -8.43 -13.46
C GLY A 18 -13.96 -7.97 -14.76
N LEU A 19 -12.75 -7.42 -14.72
CA LEU A 19 -12.10 -6.83 -15.89
C LEU A 19 -11.07 -7.75 -16.55
N GLY A 20 -11.07 -9.05 -16.21
CA GLY A 20 -10.19 -10.04 -16.81
C GLY A 20 -9.25 -10.71 -15.81
N ILE A 21 -9.10 -10.16 -14.61
CA ILE A 21 -8.32 -10.74 -13.54
C ILE A 21 -9.24 -10.91 -12.34
N GLU A 22 -9.45 -12.15 -11.92
CA GLU A 22 -10.44 -12.47 -10.89
C GLU A 22 -9.97 -12.22 -9.46
N SER A 23 -8.66 -12.12 -9.24
CA SER A 23 -8.10 -11.93 -7.91
C SER A 23 -6.72 -11.32 -7.97
N PHE A 24 -6.40 -10.48 -6.99
CA PHE A 24 -5.08 -9.88 -6.82
C PHE A 24 -4.42 -10.31 -5.51
N VAL A 25 -4.80 -11.50 -4.98
CA VAL A 25 -4.27 -11.98 -3.69
C VAL A 25 -2.75 -12.13 -3.69
N LEU A 26 -2.12 -12.33 -4.85
CA LEU A 26 -0.67 -12.42 -4.97
C LEU A 26 0.01 -11.05 -4.97
N GLU A 27 -0.73 -10.00 -5.31
CA GLU A 27 -0.19 -8.65 -5.39
C GLU A 27 -0.19 -7.92 -4.05
N HIS A 28 -1.12 -8.25 -3.14
CA HIS A 28 -1.19 -7.62 -1.83
C HIS A 28 0.09 -7.82 -1.00
N PRO A 29 0.69 -9.02 -0.94
CA PRO A 29 1.97 -9.19 -0.26
C PRO A 29 3.12 -8.39 -0.88
N LYS A 30 3.09 -8.19 -2.21
CA LYS A 30 4.10 -7.37 -2.89
C LYS A 30 3.99 -5.91 -2.47
N ALA A 31 2.76 -5.40 -2.34
CA ALA A 31 2.51 -4.04 -1.86
C ALA A 31 2.95 -3.89 -0.40
N GLU A 32 2.72 -4.89 0.44
CA GLU A 32 3.20 -4.91 1.81
C GLU A 32 4.72 -4.75 1.87
N ALA A 33 5.44 -5.52 1.06
CA ALA A 33 6.89 -5.45 0.99
C ALA A 33 7.37 -4.07 0.52
N ASP A 34 6.69 -3.50 -0.48
CA ASP A 34 7.01 -2.17 -0.99
C ASP A 34 6.82 -1.09 0.08
N LEU A 35 5.72 -1.16 0.85
CA LEU A 35 5.45 -0.23 1.93
C LEU A 35 6.49 -0.34 3.05
N GLN A 36 6.85 -1.56 3.43
CA GLN A 36 7.88 -1.78 4.44
C GLN A 36 9.22 -1.20 4.01
N ARG A 37 9.55 -1.32 2.72
CA ARG A 37 10.76 -0.73 2.16
C ARG A 37 10.73 0.80 2.22
N GLU A 38 9.59 1.41 1.87
CA GLU A 38 9.42 2.86 1.97
C GLU A 38 9.59 3.35 3.42
N LEU A 39 9.05 2.62 4.37
CA LEU A 39 9.19 2.96 5.79
C LEU A 39 10.63 2.85 6.26
N ARG A 40 11.38 1.84 5.81
CA ARG A 40 12.80 1.71 6.14
C ARG A 40 13.62 2.88 5.62
N ILE A 41 13.24 3.42 4.47
CA ILE A 41 13.98 4.53 3.83
C ILE A 41 13.56 5.87 4.42
N LYS A 42 12.24 6.12 4.54
CA LYS A 42 11.70 7.44 4.84
C LYS A 42 11.41 7.69 6.31
N TRP A 43 11.13 6.63 7.07
CA TRP A 43 10.68 6.78 8.46
C TRP A 43 11.67 6.21 9.48
N TRP A 44 12.13 4.99 9.28
CA TRP A 44 12.96 4.29 10.28
C TRP A 44 14.21 5.07 10.70
N PRO A 45 14.96 5.73 9.78
CA PRO A 45 16.13 6.52 10.19
C PRO A 45 15.80 7.65 11.16
N ARG A 46 14.58 8.15 11.15
CA ARG A 46 14.13 9.24 12.02
C ARG A 46 13.88 8.77 13.46
N LYS A 47 13.67 7.48 13.65
CA LYS A 47 13.44 6.90 14.98
C LYS A 47 14.72 6.84 15.82
N ASN A 48 15.88 6.83 15.17
CA ASN A 48 17.18 6.76 15.84
C ASN A 48 17.29 5.55 16.78
N ILE A 49 16.72 4.41 16.35
CA ILE A 49 16.75 3.14 17.09
C ILE A 49 17.78 2.25 16.44
N ALA A 50 18.63 1.59 17.24
CA ALA A 50 19.63 0.66 16.71
C ALA A 50 18.98 -0.60 16.14
N GLY A 51 19.56 -1.13 15.06
CA GLY A 51 19.11 -2.35 14.42
C GLY A 51 18.11 -2.13 13.29
N GLU A 52 17.50 -3.21 12.85
CA GLU A 52 16.55 -3.18 11.75
C GLU A 52 15.13 -2.98 12.27
N MET A 53 14.28 -2.37 11.42
CA MET A 53 12.87 -2.22 11.69
C MET A 53 12.21 -3.60 11.76
N ASP A 54 11.48 -3.85 12.84
CA ASP A 54 10.70 -5.09 13.00
C ASP A 54 9.30 -4.87 12.43
N THR A 55 9.01 -5.47 11.29
CA THR A 55 7.75 -5.29 10.60
C THR A 55 6.55 -5.82 11.38
N THR A 56 6.76 -6.75 12.32
CA THR A 56 5.67 -7.29 13.15
C THR A 56 5.15 -6.27 14.14
N LYS A 57 5.90 -5.20 14.41
CA LYS A 57 5.51 -4.13 15.33
C LYS A 57 4.72 -3.02 14.65
N LEU A 58 4.59 -3.06 13.33
CA LEU A 58 3.76 -2.11 12.59
C LEU A 58 2.29 -2.47 12.72
N THR A 59 1.43 -1.46 12.65
CA THR A 59 -0.03 -1.65 12.74
C THR A 59 -0.61 -1.76 11.33
N PRO A 60 -1.01 -2.98 10.89
CA PRO A 60 -1.45 -3.18 9.49
C PRO A 60 -2.61 -2.28 9.07
N ALA A 61 -3.57 -2.02 9.95
CA ALA A 61 -4.73 -1.21 9.64
C ALA A 61 -4.37 0.22 9.20
N GLN A 62 -3.24 0.75 9.68
CA GLN A 62 -2.80 2.09 9.30
C GLN A 62 -2.39 2.18 7.82
N PHE A 63 -2.00 1.07 7.23
CA PHE A 63 -1.47 1.02 5.87
C PHE A 63 -2.45 0.45 4.86
N THR A 64 -3.68 0.11 5.26
CA THR A 64 -4.65 -0.54 4.37
C THR A 64 -4.93 0.28 3.11
N MET A 65 -5.21 1.58 3.24
CA MET A 65 -5.50 2.42 2.07
C MET A 65 -4.26 2.65 1.21
N ALA A 66 -3.11 2.90 1.83
CA ALA A 66 -1.86 3.05 1.07
C ALA A 66 -1.54 1.78 0.29
N SER A 67 -1.72 0.62 0.91
CA SER A 67 -1.51 -0.67 0.25
C SER A 67 -2.49 -0.89 -0.91
N ALA A 68 -3.77 -0.58 -0.72
CA ALA A 68 -4.79 -0.71 -1.76
C ALA A 68 -4.46 0.17 -2.97
N TYR A 69 -4.09 1.43 -2.74
CA TYR A 69 -3.69 2.33 -3.83
C TYR A 69 -2.43 1.82 -4.54
N LEU A 70 -1.47 1.31 -3.79
CA LEU A 70 -0.22 0.77 -4.34
C LEU A 70 -0.50 -0.45 -5.22
N VAL A 71 -1.35 -1.37 -4.78
CA VAL A 71 -1.76 -2.53 -5.59
C VAL A 71 -2.39 -2.04 -6.89
N LEU A 72 -3.31 -1.06 -6.83
CA LEU A 72 -4.00 -0.58 -8.02
C LEU A 72 -3.03 0.03 -9.03
N TRP A 73 -2.22 1.01 -8.62
CA TRP A 73 -1.40 1.72 -9.59
C TRP A 73 -0.19 0.93 -10.08
N ARG A 74 0.38 0.09 -9.23
CA ARG A 74 1.65 -0.59 -9.55
C ARG A 74 1.46 -2.00 -10.10
N TYR A 75 0.45 -2.72 -9.64
CA TYR A 75 0.30 -4.14 -9.95
C TYR A 75 -0.98 -4.47 -10.72
N ALA A 76 -2.12 -3.95 -10.31
CA ALA A 76 -3.40 -4.33 -10.90
C ALA A 76 -3.68 -3.64 -12.23
N LEU A 77 -3.72 -2.32 -12.23
CA LEU A 77 -4.06 -1.55 -13.44
C LEU A 77 -3.05 -1.74 -14.58
N PRO A 78 -1.73 -1.85 -14.32
CA PRO A 78 -0.79 -2.13 -15.41
C PRO A 78 -1.05 -3.45 -16.13
N GLN A 79 -1.67 -4.42 -15.48
CA GLN A 79 -2.03 -5.70 -16.11
C GLN A 79 -3.29 -5.57 -16.96
N LEU A 80 -4.12 -4.57 -16.72
CA LEU A 80 -5.39 -4.35 -17.41
C LEU A 80 -5.28 -3.35 -18.56
N THR A 81 -4.30 -2.46 -18.53
CA THR A 81 -4.11 -1.45 -19.57
C THR A 81 -3.49 -2.06 -20.83
N ASN A 82 -3.86 -1.52 -22.00
CA ASN A 82 -3.22 -1.86 -23.26
C ASN A 82 -2.13 -0.85 -23.67
N TRP A 83 -1.82 0.10 -22.78
CA TRP A 83 -0.75 1.11 -22.96
C TRP A 83 -0.96 2.02 -24.18
N VAL A 84 -2.21 2.22 -24.59
CA VAL A 84 -2.58 3.17 -25.65
C VAL A 84 -2.94 4.51 -25.02
N ASP A 85 -2.54 5.62 -25.63
CA ASP A 85 -2.89 6.95 -25.18
C ASP A 85 -4.40 7.11 -25.05
N GLY A 86 -4.85 7.66 -23.93
CA GLY A 86 -6.26 7.83 -23.64
C GLY A 86 -6.93 6.59 -23.06
N ASP A 87 -6.18 5.50 -22.84
CA ASP A 87 -6.68 4.33 -22.14
C ASP A 87 -7.14 4.70 -20.75
N ARG A 88 -8.38 4.29 -20.38
CA ARG A 88 -8.92 4.63 -19.06
C ARG A 88 -8.06 4.06 -17.91
N PHE A 89 -7.45 2.89 -18.12
CA PHE A 89 -6.60 2.28 -17.10
C PHE A 89 -5.30 3.05 -16.92
N GLY A 90 -4.74 3.61 -18.00
CA GLY A 90 -3.58 4.48 -17.90
C GLY A 90 -3.84 5.72 -17.06
N ASN A 91 -5.00 6.37 -17.28
CA ASN A 91 -5.42 7.52 -16.47
C ASN A 91 -5.65 7.13 -15.01
N MET A 92 -6.22 5.96 -14.76
CA MET A 92 -6.43 5.46 -13.39
C MET A 92 -5.11 5.16 -12.69
N ILE A 93 -4.11 4.66 -13.40
CA ILE A 93 -2.78 4.43 -12.85
C ILE A 93 -2.22 5.74 -12.29
N ASP A 94 -2.25 6.80 -13.08
CA ASP A 94 -1.76 8.12 -12.66
C ASP A 94 -2.54 8.64 -11.45
N PHE A 95 -3.85 8.49 -11.46
CA PHE A 95 -4.71 8.92 -10.36
C PHE A 95 -4.35 8.19 -9.06
N TYR A 96 -4.25 6.86 -9.09
CA TYR A 96 -3.98 6.07 -7.88
C TYR A 96 -2.53 6.17 -7.42
N LYS A 97 -1.60 6.40 -8.35
CA LYS A 97 -0.22 6.70 -7.99
C LYS A 97 -0.13 7.97 -7.15
N ALA A 98 -0.86 9.02 -7.56
CA ALA A 98 -0.94 10.26 -6.81
C ALA A 98 -1.61 10.05 -5.45
N ARG A 99 -2.69 9.27 -5.40
CA ARG A 99 -3.39 8.95 -4.15
C ARG A 99 -2.51 8.17 -3.20
N TYR A 100 -1.73 7.22 -3.71
CA TYR A 100 -0.77 6.49 -2.89
C TYR A 100 0.24 7.43 -2.25
N GLY A 101 0.83 8.33 -3.02
CA GLY A 101 1.78 9.30 -2.50
C GLY A 101 1.19 10.19 -1.41
N GLU A 102 -0.04 10.69 -1.62
CA GLU A 102 -0.76 11.50 -0.64
C GLU A 102 -1.04 10.72 0.65
N GLU A 103 -1.49 9.47 0.53
CA GLU A 103 -1.81 8.63 1.68
C GLU A 103 -0.55 8.28 2.48
N LEU A 104 0.54 7.94 1.80
CA LEU A 104 1.79 7.64 2.48
C LEU A 104 2.31 8.87 3.22
N GLU A 105 2.27 10.05 2.59
CA GLU A 105 2.68 11.29 3.26
C GLU A 105 1.80 11.59 4.47
N ALA A 106 0.50 11.33 4.38
CA ALA A 106 -0.43 11.53 5.49
C ALA A 106 -0.07 10.61 6.67
N VAL A 107 0.23 9.34 6.40
CA VAL A 107 0.64 8.38 7.44
C VAL A 107 1.95 8.82 8.10
N LEU A 108 2.92 9.25 7.30
CA LEU A 108 4.21 9.70 7.82
C LEU A 108 4.07 10.98 8.67
N SER A 109 3.19 11.89 8.26
CA SER A 109 2.94 13.15 8.98
C SER A 109 2.16 12.95 10.28
N ASP A 110 1.18 12.04 10.24
CA ASP A 110 0.36 11.69 11.41
C ASP A 110 1.14 10.88 12.45
N GLY A 111 2.13 10.16 11.98
CA GLY A 111 2.98 9.30 12.82
C GLY A 111 2.70 7.82 12.59
N VAL A 112 3.76 7.06 12.34
CA VAL A 112 3.65 5.61 12.14
C VAL A 112 3.43 4.93 13.49
N ASP A 113 2.38 4.12 13.59
CA ASP A 113 2.08 3.36 14.79
C ASP A 113 3.00 2.14 14.86
N TYR A 114 3.91 2.16 15.82
CA TYR A 114 4.94 1.14 15.98
C TYR A 114 5.03 0.73 17.46
N ASP A 115 4.76 -0.55 17.72
CA ASP A 115 4.74 -1.11 19.07
C ASP A 115 6.15 -1.62 19.44
N GLU A 116 7.02 -0.72 19.91
CA GLU A 116 8.43 -1.01 20.15
C GLU A 116 8.65 -2.11 21.18
N ASP A 117 7.87 -2.13 22.24
CA ASP A 117 8.08 -3.06 23.36
C ASP A 117 7.24 -4.33 23.27
N GLY A 118 6.36 -4.43 22.27
CA GLY A 118 5.54 -5.60 22.06
C GLY A 118 4.44 -5.79 23.08
N ASP A 119 4.02 -4.73 23.76
CA ASP A 119 2.97 -4.81 24.79
C ASP A 119 1.55 -4.61 24.23
N GLY A 120 1.43 -4.42 22.92
CA GLY A 120 0.15 -4.18 22.27
C GLY A 120 -0.25 -2.71 22.20
N ALA A 121 0.56 -1.82 22.76
CA ALA A 121 0.34 -0.37 22.73
C ALA A 121 1.40 0.31 21.86
N VAL A 122 1.05 1.42 21.23
CA VAL A 122 1.98 2.21 20.42
C VAL A 122 2.85 3.06 21.33
N ASP A 123 4.15 3.05 21.04
CA ASP A 123 5.14 3.85 21.78
C ASP A 123 5.37 5.22 21.13
#